data_ba31cbe91ec3d06c3514b15a9f087e1f
#
_entry.id   ba31cbe91ec3d06c3514b15a9f087e1f
#
_cell.length_a   1.000
_cell.length_b   1.000
_cell.length_c   1.000
_cell.angle_alpha   90.00
_cell.angle_beta   90.00
_cell.angle_gamma   90.00
#
_symmetry.space_group_name_H-M   'P 1'
#
loop_
_entity.id
_entity.type
_entity.pdbx_description
1 polymer ?
#
loop_
_entity_poly.entity_id
_entity_poly.type
_entity_poly.pdbx_seq_one_letter_code
_entity_poly.pdbx_strand_id
1 'polypeptide(L)'
;MQDFIKINKDDNVAVALKPIAKGTTLNVAGIDVTTVEDIPQGHKFVIKAIKIGDPVIKYGFRIGFAQADIPVGAWVHTHNLKTGLGELLEYTYEPEGHKDVEPTEPAYFDGYMRENGKVGVRNEVWIVPTVGCVNSIARAIEATARANKPEGVDEVVAFTHPYGCSQTTEDQENTRKILADLINHPNAGAVLVLGLGCENSRIEVLKDYIGEVNPDRVKFLQVQDVENEQEEAEKLMNELMAYAATFKREKVNAKELIIGMKCGGSDGLSGITANPTVGLFSDMLVSKGGTTILTEVPEMFGAETILMNRCANKELFEKTVHLINDFKEYFIKNGQEIYENPSPGNKDGGITTLEDKSLGCTQKSGSSLVKGVLAYAEPVNTKGLNLLSAPGNDLVAATACAASGAQMVLFTTGRGTPFASPVPTVKIATNSRLAGNKGNWIDFNAGRIVTDDLPLEDAAKELFQLVLDVASGKKVKAEIAGFHDLAIFKQGVTL
;
A
#
# COMPACT_ATOMS: atom_id res chain seq x y z
N MET A 1 23.94 -20.01 -1.92
CA MET A 1 23.04 -19.28 -0.97
C MET A 1 23.93 -18.54 0.03
N GLN A 2 23.85 -17.22 0.09
CA GLN A 2 24.61 -16.42 1.03
C GLN A 2 24.02 -16.51 2.44
N ASP A 3 24.88 -16.50 3.46
CA ASP A 3 24.47 -16.58 4.87
C ASP A 3 23.99 -15.23 5.41
N PHE A 4 24.51 -14.16 4.81
CA PHE A 4 24.25 -12.77 5.19
C PHE A 4 24.37 -11.83 3.98
N ILE A 5 23.91 -10.59 4.18
CA ILE A 5 24.11 -9.50 3.21
C ILE A 5 24.59 -8.23 3.91
N LYS A 6 25.60 -7.58 3.35
CA LYS A 6 25.94 -6.18 3.61
C LYS A 6 25.30 -5.35 2.49
N ILE A 7 24.31 -4.50 2.81
CA ILE A 7 23.44 -3.86 1.80
C ILE A 7 24.18 -2.69 1.13
N ASN A 8 24.87 -1.85 1.92
CA ASN A 8 25.62 -0.70 1.42
C ASN A 8 27.07 -0.78 1.87
N LYS A 9 27.98 -0.23 1.06
CA LYS A 9 29.43 -0.20 1.38
C LYS A 9 29.74 0.48 2.72
N ASP A 10 28.91 1.47 3.11
CA ASP A 10 29.11 2.27 4.32
C ASP A 10 28.45 1.66 5.57
N ASP A 11 27.72 0.55 5.42
CA ASP A 11 27.06 -0.14 6.54
C ASP A 11 28.10 -0.67 7.55
N ASN A 12 27.85 -0.47 8.84
CA ASN A 12 28.61 -1.06 9.95
C ASN A 12 27.92 -2.30 10.54
N VAL A 13 26.80 -2.72 9.96
CA VAL A 13 26.09 -3.96 10.24
C VAL A 13 25.85 -4.75 8.96
N ALA A 14 25.66 -6.07 9.09
CA ALA A 14 25.14 -6.95 8.04
C ALA A 14 23.87 -7.64 8.54
N VAL A 15 23.04 -8.13 7.61
CA VAL A 15 21.77 -8.82 7.91
C VAL A 15 21.93 -10.32 7.65
N ALA A 16 21.53 -11.14 8.61
CA ALA A 16 21.53 -12.60 8.49
C ALA A 16 20.38 -13.04 7.56
N LEU A 17 20.71 -13.72 6.46
CA LEU A 17 19.72 -14.27 5.51
C LEU A 17 19.20 -15.64 5.94
N LYS A 18 19.89 -16.29 6.87
CA LYS A 18 19.48 -17.49 7.61
C LYS A 18 19.95 -17.39 9.06
N PRO A 19 19.47 -18.20 10.00
CA PRO A 19 20.00 -18.21 11.36
C PRO A 19 21.51 -18.51 11.36
N ILE A 20 22.29 -17.71 12.10
CA ILE A 20 23.75 -17.87 12.24
C ILE A 20 24.05 -18.20 13.70
N ALA A 21 24.68 -19.34 13.94
CA ALA A 21 25.03 -19.78 15.28
C ALA A 21 26.21 -18.96 15.86
N LYS A 22 26.22 -18.80 17.17
CA LYS A 22 27.36 -18.25 17.92
C LYS A 22 28.67 -18.97 17.55
N GLY A 23 29.74 -18.20 17.40
CA GLY A 23 31.07 -18.73 17.05
C GLY A 23 31.27 -19.00 15.56
N THR A 24 30.29 -18.68 14.70
CA THR A 24 30.44 -18.79 13.26
C THR A 24 31.31 -17.66 12.73
N THR A 25 32.36 -17.97 11.99
CA THR A 25 33.20 -16.96 11.31
C THR A 25 32.71 -16.77 9.87
N LEU A 26 32.44 -15.52 9.54
CA LEU A 26 31.91 -15.08 8.24
C LEU A 26 32.90 -14.10 7.61
N ASN A 27 33.20 -14.24 6.32
CA ASN A 27 34.00 -13.25 5.59
C ASN A 27 33.08 -12.17 5.00
N VAL A 28 33.04 -10.98 5.62
CA VAL A 28 32.21 -9.85 5.20
C VAL A 28 33.10 -8.83 4.50
N ALA A 29 33.01 -8.78 3.17
CA ALA A 29 33.79 -7.84 2.34
C ALA A 29 35.34 -7.86 2.64
N GLY A 30 35.88 -9.06 2.86
CA GLY A 30 37.30 -9.26 3.15
C GLY A 30 37.68 -9.16 4.64
N ILE A 31 36.72 -8.97 5.53
CA ILE A 31 36.93 -8.92 6.99
C ILE A 31 36.30 -10.17 7.61
N ASP A 32 37.08 -10.91 8.39
CA ASP A 32 36.56 -12.05 9.14
C ASP A 32 35.83 -11.58 10.40
N VAL A 33 34.52 -11.89 10.48
CA VAL A 33 33.64 -11.56 11.58
C VAL A 33 33.19 -12.85 12.24
N THR A 34 33.50 -13.02 13.53
CA THR A 34 33.02 -14.17 14.31
C THR A 34 31.84 -13.72 15.19
N THR A 35 30.68 -14.37 15.05
CA THR A 35 29.49 -14.07 15.85
C THR A 35 29.73 -14.42 17.32
N VAL A 36 29.36 -13.50 18.22
CA VAL A 36 29.53 -13.69 19.68
C VAL A 36 28.28 -14.23 20.37
N GLU A 37 27.19 -14.30 19.64
CA GLU A 37 25.88 -14.83 20.03
C GLU A 37 25.13 -15.36 18.79
N ASP A 38 23.99 -16.06 19.01
CA ASP A 38 23.14 -16.52 17.92
C ASP A 38 22.43 -15.33 17.25
N ILE A 39 22.44 -15.26 15.91
CA ILE A 39 21.79 -14.22 15.13
C ILE A 39 20.60 -14.83 14.38
N PRO A 40 19.35 -14.44 14.72
CA PRO A 40 18.18 -14.92 14.00
C PRO A 40 18.13 -14.42 12.54
N GLN A 41 17.41 -15.13 11.68
CA GLN A 41 17.16 -14.69 10.30
C GLN A 41 16.47 -13.32 10.28
N GLY A 42 16.92 -12.45 9.38
CA GLY A 42 16.41 -11.08 9.22
C GLY A 42 17.02 -10.08 10.22
N HIS A 43 17.77 -10.55 11.23
CA HIS A 43 18.41 -9.70 12.22
C HIS A 43 19.80 -9.23 11.81
N LYS A 44 20.25 -8.16 12.46
CA LYS A 44 21.52 -7.49 12.16
C LYS A 44 22.62 -7.93 13.12
N PHE A 45 23.85 -8.04 12.62
CA PHE A 45 25.05 -8.20 13.43
C PHE A 45 26.11 -7.18 13.03
N VAL A 46 26.95 -6.80 14.00
CA VAL A 46 27.98 -5.78 13.82
C VAL A 46 29.16 -6.34 13.01
N ILE A 47 29.59 -5.59 12.00
CA ILE A 47 30.80 -5.91 11.20
C ILE A 47 31.97 -4.97 11.50
N LYS A 48 31.73 -3.82 12.15
CA LYS A 48 32.72 -2.86 12.63
C LYS A 48 32.26 -2.37 14.00
N ALA A 49 33.11 -2.54 15.04
CA ALA A 49 32.78 -2.16 16.42
C ALA A 49 32.16 -0.75 16.51
N ILE A 50 31.11 -0.63 17.28
CA ILE A 50 30.32 0.59 17.45
C ILE A 50 30.41 1.02 18.92
N LYS A 51 30.74 2.28 19.19
CA LYS A 51 30.80 2.82 20.54
C LYS A 51 29.43 3.33 20.99
N ILE A 52 29.21 3.39 22.29
CA ILE A 52 28.02 4.03 22.85
C ILE A 52 27.85 5.45 22.30
N GLY A 53 26.64 5.76 21.81
CA GLY A 53 26.31 7.05 21.20
C GLY A 53 26.66 7.16 19.72
N ASP A 54 27.43 6.24 19.14
CA ASP A 54 27.72 6.23 17.71
C ASP A 54 26.53 5.75 16.88
N PRO A 55 26.42 6.19 15.60
CA PRO A 55 25.35 5.77 14.72
C PRO A 55 25.52 4.31 14.28
N VAL A 56 24.42 3.58 14.25
CA VAL A 56 24.31 2.30 13.54
C VAL A 56 23.84 2.59 12.13
N ILE A 57 24.60 2.12 11.13
CA ILE A 57 24.40 2.40 9.70
C ILE A 57 23.93 1.15 8.99
N LYS A 58 22.78 1.25 8.28
CA LYS A 58 22.22 0.23 7.38
C LYS A 58 21.59 0.95 6.19
N TYR A 59 21.66 0.35 5.02
CA TYR A 59 21.26 0.98 3.74
C TYR A 59 22.07 2.25 3.37
N GLY A 60 23.24 2.45 3.99
CA GLY A 60 24.04 3.69 3.86
C GLY A 60 23.52 4.84 4.73
N PHE A 61 22.53 4.63 5.56
CA PHE A 61 21.89 5.64 6.42
C PHE A 61 21.91 5.22 7.88
N ARG A 62 21.80 6.20 8.78
CA ARG A 62 21.64 5.95 10.20
C ARG A 62 20.29 5.35 10.50
N ILE A 63 20.27 4.20 11.17
CA ILE A 63 19.05 3.55 11.68
C ILE A 63 18.84 3.77 13.18
N GLY A 64 19.68 4.54 13.84
CA GLY A 64 19.62 4.86 15.26
C GLY A 64 21.00 5.01 15.88
N PHE A 65 21.04 5.06 17.21
CA PHE A 65 22.27 5.22 18.00
C PHE A 65 22.48 4.06 18.97
N ALA A 66 23.73 3.60 19.10
CA ALA A 66 24.11 2.57 20.04
C ALA A 66 23.89 3.03 21.49
N GLN A 67 23.26 2.18 22.32
CA GLN A 67 23.01 2.43 23.75
C GLN A 67 24.14 1.90 24.65
N ALA A 68 25.05 1.12 24.09
CA ALA A 68 26.23 0.56 24.73
C ALA A 68 27.31 0.35 23.69
N ASP A 69 28.54 0.04 24.10
CA ASP A 69 29.58 -0.44 23.21
C ASP A 69 29.17 -1.80 22.62
N ILE A 70 29.13 -1.90 21.28
CA ILE A 70 28.70 -3.11 20.59
C ILE A 70 29.91 -3.71 19.83
N PRO A 71 30.41 -4.89 20.26
CA PRO A 71 31.59 -5.50 19.63
C PRO A 71 31.24 -6.11 18.29
N VAL A 72 32.26 -6.35 17.47
CA VAL A 72 32.14 -7.07 16.19
C VAL A 72 31.52 -8.45 16.43
N GLY A 73 30.60 -8.85 15.58
CA GLY A 73 29.88 -10.12 15.67
C GLY A 73 28.68 -10.15 16.63
N ALA A 74 28.42 -9.06 17.36
CA ALA A 74 27.27 -8.95 18.27
C ALA A 74 25.97 -8.69 17.51
N TRP A 75 24.86 -9.18 18.05
CA TRP A 75 23.52 -8.93 17.59
C TRP A 75 23.07 -7.48 17.89
N VAL A 76 22.53 -6.80 16.89
CA VAL A 76 21.97 -5.44 17.05
C VAL A 76 20.47 -5.50 17.06
N HIS A 77 19.87 -5.08 18.19
CA HIS A 77 18.43 -5.04 18.34
C HIS A 77 18.01 -4.05 19.44
N THR A 78 16.76 -4.09 19.90
CA THR A 78 16.17 -3.15 20.88
C THR A 78 16.93 -3.04 22.21
N HIS A 79 17.74 -4.04 22.57
CA HIS A 79 18.53 -4.03 23.81
C HIS A 79 19.79 -3.14 23.72
N ASN A 80 20.25 -2.77 22.51
CA ASN A 80 21.48 -1.98 22.33
C ASN A 80 21.38 -0.91 21.23
N LEU A 81 20.21 -0.70 20.61
CA LEU A 81 19.94 0.32 19.60
C LEU A 81 18.67 1.11 19.95
N LYS A 82 18.72 2.44 19.88
CA LYS A 82 17.58 3.35 20.02
C LYS A 82 17.41 4.24 18.79
N THR A 83 16.18 4.69 18.54
CA THR A 83 15.87 5.70 17.52
C THR A 83 16.54 7.05 17.79
N GLY A 84 16.83 7.78 16.74
CA GLY A 84 17.24 9.18 16.78
C GLY A 84 16.15 10.16 16.36
N LEU A 85 14.92 9.67 16.17
CA LEU A 85 13.75 10.50 15.83
C LEU A 85 13.13 11.11 17.08
N GLY A 86 12.61 12.31 17.01
CA GLY A 86 12.01 12.97 18.17
C GLY A 86 11.33 14.31 17.95
N GLU A 87 11.52 14.97 16.82
CA GLU A 87 11.03 16.35 16.60
C GLU A 87 10.62 16.59 15.14
N LEU A 88 9.88 17.70 14.94
CA LEU A 88 9.69 18.29 13.62
C LEU A 88 11.03 18.80 13.10
N LEU A 89 11.33 18.56 11.83
CA LEU A 89 12.58 18.94 11.21
C LEU A 89 12.35 19.98 10.12
N GLU A 90 13.32 20.85 9.96
CA GLU A 90 13.48 21.68 8.76
C GLU A 90 14.29 20.91 7.73
N TYR A 91 13.90 20.98 6.48
CA TYR A 91 14.53 20.26 5.39
C TYR A 91 15.03 21.20 4.31
N THR A 92 16.13 20.79 3.67
CA THR A 92 16.69 21.50 2.51
C THR A 92 16.50 20.65 1.26
N TYR A 93 16.11 21.31 0.17
CA TYR A 93 15.95 20.63 -1.12
C TYR A 93 17.30 20.46 -1.81
N GLU A 94 17.73 19.23 -1.94
CA GLU A 94 19.03 18.83 -2.55
C GLU A 94 18.78 17.83 -3.70
N PRO A 95 18.27 18.30 -4.86
CA PRO A 95 17.85 17.41 -5.96
C PRO A 95 19.01 16.85 -6.79
N GLU A 96 20.27 17.23 -6.51
CA GLU A 96 21.42 16.88 -7.33
C GLU A 96 21.61 15.36 -7.45
N GLY A 97 21.85 14.90 -8.69
CA GLY A 97 22.11 13.48 -9.00
C GLY A 97 20.85 12.64 -9.23
N HIS A 98 19.65 13.16 -8.95
CA HIS A 98 18.40 12.44 -9.23
C HIS A 98 17.91 12.72 -10.65
N LYS A 99 17.61 11.66 -11.38
CA LYS A 99 17.02 11.70 -12.73
C LYS A 99 15.79 10.80 -12.77
N ASP A 100 14.87 11.13 -13.63
CA ASP A 100 13.72 10.24 -13.89
C ASP A 100 14.15 8.99 -14.63
N VAL A 101 13.32 7.95 -14.55
CA VAL A 101 13.53 6.73 -15.32
C VAL A 101 13.32 7.00 -16.81
N GLU A 102 14.16 6.43 -17.63
CA GLU A 102 14.05 6.58 -19.09
C GLU A 102 12.83 5.82 -19.63
N PRO A 103 12.10 6.39 -20.58
CA PRO A 103 10.98 5.73 -21.24
C PRO A 103 11.41 4.41 -21.90
N THR A 104 10.58 3.38 -21.76
CA THR A 104 10.81 2.06 -22.38
C THR A 104 9.65 1.65 -23.28
N GLU A 105 9.85 0.55 -24.03
CA GLU A 105 8.81 0.00 -24.92
C GLU A 105 7.49 -0.23 -24.15
N PRO A 106 6.35 0.07 -24.79
CA PRO A 106 5.04 -0.08 -24.15
C PRO A 106 4.74 -1.54 -23.82
N ALA A 107 4.01 -1.74 -22.72
CA ALA A 107 3.40 -3.00 -22.35
C ALA A 107 1.88 -2.88 -22.44
N TYR A 108 1.19 -4.03 -22.50
CA TYR A 108 -0.26 -4.07 -22.70
C TYR A 108 -0.89 -5.11 -21.77
N PHE A 109 -2.16 -4.89 -21.47
CA PHE A 109 -3.03 -5.81 -20.74
C PHE A 109 -4.44 -5.78 -21.32
N ASP A 110 -5.29 -6.74 -20.98
CA ASP A 110 -6.67 -6.78 -21.42
C ASP A 110 -7.57 -6.15 -20.32
N GLY A 111 -7.95 -4.88 -20.50
CA GLY A 111 -8.73 -4.08 -19.55
C GLY A 111 -10.11 -3.70 -20.06
N TYR A 112 -10.88 -3.05 -19.21
CA TYR A 112 -12.22 -2.53 -19.54
C TYR A 112 -12.14 -1.03 -19.76
N MET A 113 -12.30 -0.57 -20.98
CA MET A 113 -12.40 0.85 -21.29
C MET A 113 -13.78 1.37 -20.86
N ARG A 114 -13.80 2.40 -20.06
CA ARG A 114 -15.04 3.07 -19.62
C ARG A 114 -15.37 4.25 -20.51
N GLU A 115 -16.64 4.65 -20.55
CA GLU A 115 -17.14 5.77 -21.36
C GLU A 115 -16.42 7.10 -21.07
N ASN A 116 -15.97 7.30 -19.83
CA ASN A 116 -15.21 8.48 -19.41
C ASN A 116 -13.70 8.39 -19.73
N GLY A 117 -13.26 7.37 -20.48
CA GLY A 117 -11.87 7.17 -20.86
C GLY A 117 -10.98 6.54 -19.77
N LYS A 118 -11.49 6.28 -18.56
CA LYS A 118 -10.77 5.53 -17.53
C LYS A 118 -10.78 4.04 -17.86
N VAL A 119 -9.82 3.30 -17.28
CA VAL A 119 -9.67 1.86 -17.52
C VAL A 119 -9.82 1.09 -16.22
N GLY A 120 -10.71 0.08 -16.21
CA GLY A 120 -10.83 -0.90 -15.14
C GLY A 120 -10.04 -2.17 -15.42
N VAL A 121 -9.52 -2.79 -14.38
CA VAL A 121 -8.92 -4.14 -14.43
C VAL A 121 -9.94 -5.21 -14.00
N ARG A 122 -11.08 -4.76 -13.49
CA ARG A 122 -12.26 -5.57 -13.17
C ARG A 122 -13.51 -4.94 -13.74
N ASN A 123 -14.56 -5.74 -13.84
CA ASN A 123 -15.90 -5.33 -14.25
C ASN A 123 -16.90 -5.78 -13.20
N GLU A 124 -16.81 -5.15 -12.03
CA GLU A 124 -17.62 -5.48 -10.87
C GLU A 124 -18.85 -4.59 -10.78
N VAL A 125 -19.87 -5.03 -10.06
CA VAL A 125 -21.00 -4.19 -9.66
C VAL A 125 -20.90 -3.95 -8.15
N TRP A 126 -20.78 -2.69 -7.77
CA TRP A 126 -20.56 -2.30 -6.38
C TRP A 126 -21.82 -1.77 -5.73
N ILE A 127 -22.03 -2.12 -4.47
CA ILE A 127 -23.08 -1.54 -3.60
C ILE A 127 -22.33 -0.69 -2.59
N VAL A 128 -22.57 0.62 -2.60
CA VAL A 128 -21.90 1.59 -1.74
C VAL A 128 -22.92 2.21 -0.79
N PRO A 129 -22.98 1.74 0.49
CA PRO A 129 -23.79 2.36 1.52
C PRO A 129 -23.32 3.80 1.80
N THR A 130 -24.23 4.74 1.99
CA THR A 130 -23.93 6.10 2.45
C THR A 130 -23.72 6.17 3.96
N VAL A 131 -24.25 5.17 4.68
CA VAL A 131 -24.24 5.09 6.15
C VAL A 131 -24.23 3.64 6.64
N GLY A 132 -23.62 3.40 7.79
CA GLY A 132 -23.56 2.06 8.39
C GLY A 132 -24.92 1.43 8.72
N CYS A 133 -25.98 2.23 8.90
CA CYS A 133 -27.32 1.73 9.24
C CYS A 133 -27.92 0.80 8.16
N VAL A 134 -27.52 0.93 6.90
CA VAL A 134 -28.01 0.09 5.79
C VAL A 134 -27.09 -1.06 5.42
N ASN A 135 -26.03 -1.31 6.18
CA ASN A 135 -25.05 -2.37 5.88
C ASN A 135 -25.69 -3.77 5.76
N SER A 136 -26.66 -4.10 6.62
CA SER A 136 -27.31 -5.42 6.56
C SER A 136 -28.17 -5.58 5.31
N ILE A 137 -28.83 -4.51 4.86
CA ILE A 137 -29.58 -4.48 3.60
C ILE A 137 -28.60 -4.61 2.43
N ALA A 138 -27.49 -3.87 2.44
CA ALA A 138 -26.45 -3.97 1.40
C ALA A 138 -25.92 -5.40 1.22
N ARG A 139 -25.66 -6.11 2.32
CA ARG A 139 -25.23 -7.52 2.30
C ARG A 139 -26.30 -8.47 1.77
N ALA A 140 -27.57 -8.22 2.10
CA ALA A 140 -28.68 -9.02 1.57
C ALA A 140 -28.84 -8.83 0.05
N ILE A 141 -28.73 -7.59 -0.42
CA ILE A 141 -28.75 -7.26 -1.86
C ILE A 141 -27.55 -7.92 -2.56
N GLU A 142 -26.35 -7.80 -2.00
CA GLU A 142 -25.14 -8.45 -2.51
C GLU A 142 -25.34 -9.96 -2.71
N ALA A 143 -25.84 -10.64 -1.68
CA ALA A 143 -26.03 -12.09 -1.72
C ALA A 143 -27.01 -12.51 -2.83
N THR A 144 -28.14 -11.81 -2.98
CA THR A 144 -29.14 -12.07 -4.02
C THR A 144 -28.57 -11.78 -5.42
N ALA A 145 -27.95 -10.62 -5.61
CA ALA A 145 -27.38 -10.21 -6.89
C ALA A 145 -26.21 -11.12 -7.33
N ARG A 146 -25.36 -11.52 -6.41
CA ARG A 146 -24.25 -12.45 -6.67
C ARG A 146 -24.76 -13.81 -7.16
N ALA A 147 -25.85 -14.32 -6.61
CA ALA A 147 -26.45 -15.58 -7.04
C ALA A 147 -27.02 -15.53 -8.48
N ASN A 148 -27.40 -14.34 -8.94
CA ASN A 148 -28.02 -14.09 -10.26
C ASN A 148 -27.08 -13.37 -11.24
N LYS A 149 -25.81 -13.27 -10.92
CA LYS A 149 -24.80 -12.52 -11.68
C LYS A 149 -24.68 -13.06 -13.11
N PRO A 150 -24.83 -12.20 -14.16
CA PRO A 150 -24.68 -12.62 -15.55
C PRO A 150 -23.21 -12.82 -15.91
N GLU A 151 -22.98 -13.53 -17.03
CA GLU A 151 -21.67 -13.57 -17.67
C GLU A 151 -21.24 -12.15 -18.07
N GLY A 152 -19.94 -11.84 -17.89
CA GLY A 152 -19.38 -10.52 -18.18
C GLY A 152 -19.31 -9.57 -16.97
N VAL A 153 -19.92 -9.92 -15.84
CA VAL A 153 -19.72 -9.28 -14.54
C VAL A 153 -18.77 -10.12 -13.69
N ASP A 154 -17.64 -9.55 -13.28
CA ASP A 154 -16.61 -10.30 -12.54
C ASP A 154 -17.07 -10.67 -11.13
N GLU A 155 -17.68 -9.71 -10.39
CA GLU A 155 -18.20 -9.91 -9.03
C GLU A 155 -19.26 -8.85 -8.68
N VAL A 156 -20.05 -9.12 -7.62
CA VAL A 156 -20.92 -8.14 -6.95
C VAL A 156 -20.40 -7.95 -5.53
N VAL A 157 -20.13 -6.73 -5.11
CA VAL A 157 -19.47 -6.42 -3.82
C VAL A 157 -20.19 -5.30 -3.10
N ALA A 158 -20.52 -5.49 -1.81
CA ALA A 158 -21.02 -4.45 -0.92
C ALA A 158 -19.91 -3.95 0.01
N PHE A 159 -19.56 -2.67 -0.10
CA PHE A 159 -18.54 -2.04 0.74
C PHE A 159 -19.14 -1.48 2.04
N THR A 160 -19.40 -2.36 2.98
CA THR A 160 -20.00 -1.98 4.27
C THR A 160 -19.00 -1.27 5.18
N HIS A 161 -19.47 -0.24 5.90
CA HIS A 161 -18.66 0.57 6.81
C HIS A 161 -19.51 1.17 7.94
N PRO A 162 -18.93 1.58 9.09
CA PRO A 162 -19.67 2.14 10.22
C PRO A 162 -19.84 3.67 10.18
N TYR A 163 -19.54 4.33 9.06
CA TYR A 163 -19.50 5.78 8.92
C TYR A 163 -20.77 6.36 8.29
N GLY A 164 -20.74 7.68 7.98
CA GLY A 164 -21.78 8.39 7.21
C GLY A 164 -22.73 9.23 8.05
N CYS A 165 -22.73 9.04 9.38
CA CYS A 165 -23.52 9.84 10.32
C CYS A 165 -22.75 10.08 11.62
N SER A 166 -23.05 11.20 12.32
CA SER A 166 -22.48 11.52 13.64
C SER A 166 -20.95 11.50 13.70
N GLN A 167 -20.32 11.98 12.64
CA GLN A 167 -18.86 12.18 12.57
C GLN A 167 -18.51 13.66 12.75
N THR A 168 -17.27 13.95 13.20
CA THR A 168 -16.73 15.32 13.16
C THR A 168 -16.63 15.82 11.73
N THR A 169 -16.57 17.14 11.53
CA THR A 169 -16.64 17.75 10.19
C THR A 169 -15.59 17.18 9.24
N GLU A 170 -14.35 17.05 9.69
CA GLU A 170 -13.24 16.52 8.86
C GLU A 170 -13.43 15.03 8.52
N ASP A 171 -13.82 14.21 9.51
CA ASP A 171 -14.10 12.79 9.28
C ASP A 171 -15.30 12.59 8.35
N GLN A 172 -16.32 13.43 8.46
CA GLN A 172 -17.51 13.40 7.59
C GLN A 172 -17.13 13.75 6.15
N GLU A 173 -16.28 14.75 5.98
CA GLU A 173 -15.77 15.20 4.68
C GLU A 173 -14.93 14.09 4.03
N ASN A 174 -14.03 13.48 4.78
CA ASN A 174 -13.21 12.35 4.31
C ASN A 174 -14.06 11.15 3.91
N THR A 175 -15.11 10.84 4.68
CA THR A 175 -16.06 9.77 4.36
C THR A 175 -16.74 10.03 3.02
N ARG A 176 -17.25 11.24 2.79
CA ARG A 176 -17.93 11.62 1.54
C ARG A 176 -17.01 11.51 0.33
N LYS A 177 -15.76 12.00 0.45
CA LYS A 177 -14.76 11.91 -0.62
C LYS A 177 -14.43 10.46 -0.97
N ILE A 178 -14.10 9.63 0.03
CA ILE A 178 -13.78 8.22 -0.19
C ILE A 178 -14.94 7.48 -0.87
N LEU A 179 -16.16 7.68 -0.41
CA LEU A 179 -17.34 7.04 -1.02
C LEU A 179 -17.56 7.52 -2.46
N ALA A 180 -17.44 8.82 -2.72
CA ALA A 180 -17.59 9.38 -4.07
C ALA A 180 -16.51 8.86 -5.04
N ASP A 181 -15.26 8.76 -4.58
CA ASP A 181 -14.16 8.25 -5.39
C ASP A 181 -14.35 6.76 -5.72
N LEU A 182 -14.83 5.95 -4.77
CA LEU A 182 -15.18 4.55 -5.02
C LEU A 182 -16.36 4.42 -5.99
N ILE A 183 -17.40 5.26 -5.87
CA ILE A 183 -18.50 5.28 -6.82
C ILE A 183 -18.03 5.60 -8.24
N ASN A 184 -17.02 6.46 -8.38
CA ASN A 184 -16.41 6.84 -9.66
C ASN A 184 -15.27 5.92 -10.11
N HIS A 185 -14.96 4.87 -9.36
CA HIS A 185 -13.82 3.99 -9.62
C HIS A 185 -14.02 3.12 -10.88
N PRO A 186 -13.01 3.02 -11.78
CA PRO A 186 -13.18 2.31 -13.06
C PRO A 186 -13.29 0.79 -12.94
N ASN A 187 -12.89 0.16 -11.82
CA ASN A 187 -13.12 -1.28 -11.60
C ASN A 187 -14.60 -1.59 -11.41
N ALA A 188 -15.41 -0.62 -10.97
CA ALA A 188 -16.86 -0.76 -10.95
C ALA A 188 -17.43 -0.50 -12.35
N GLY A 189 -17.93 -1.55 -12.99
CA GLY A 189 -18.72 -1.44 -14.22
C GLY A 189 -20.03 -0.70 -13.96
N ALA A 190 -20.64 -0.93 -12.79
CA ALA A 190 -21.83 -0.23 -12.34
C ALA A 190 -21.89 -0.15 -10.81
N VAL A 191 -22.66 0.80 -10.26
CA VAL A 191 -22.75 1.06 -8.82
C VAL A 191 -24.19 1.32 -8.38
N LEU A 192 -24.63 0.66 -7.30
CA LEU A 192 -25.79 1.03 -6.51
C LEU A 192 -25.35 1.84 -5.29
N VAL A 193 -25.75 3.10 -5.20
CA VAL A 193 -25.57 3.94 -4.02
C VAL A 193 -26.79 3.74 -3.12
N LEU A 194 -26.57 3.18 -1.92
CA LEU A 194 -27.63 2.80 -0.99
C LEU A 194 -27.67 3.74 0.20
N GLY A 195 -28.67 4.62 0.27
CA GLY A 195 -28.89 5.58 1.35
C GLY A 195 -30.01 5.13 2.30
N LEU A 196 -29.94 5.62 3.55
CA LEU A 196 -31.05 5.48 4.51
C LEU A 196 -32.12 6.55 4.29
N GLY A 197 -31.75 7.84 4.33
CA GLY A 197 -32.60 9.00 4.13
C GLY A 197 -32.47 10.11 5.18
N CYS A 198 -32.00 9.78 6.39
CA CYS A 198 -31.83 10.75 7.49
C CYS A 198 -30.38 10.97 7.92
N GLU A 199 -29.41 10.34 7.26
CA GLU A 199 -27.97 10.44 7.57
C GLU A 199 -27.35 11.76 7.10
N ASN A 200 -26.21 12.13 7.70
CA ASN A 200 -25.49 13.35 7.31
C ASN A 200 -24.90 13.26 5.89
N SER A 201 -24.54 12.05 5.43
CA SER A 201 -24.01 11.78 4.07
C SER A 201 -25.11 11.26 3.13
N ARG A 202 -26.36 11.74 3.27
CA ARG A 202 -27.47 11.35 2.40
C ARG A 202 -27.16 11.57 0.92
N ILE A 203 -27.89 10.87 0.07
CA ILE A 203 -27.66 10.81 -1.39
C ILE A 203 -27.54 12.21 -2.01
N GLU A 204 -28.41 13.18 -1.64
CA GLU A 204 -28.37 14.54 -2.19
C GLU A 204 -27.04 15.25 -1.91
N VAL A 205 -26.52 15.09 -0.67
CA VAL A 205 -25.24 15.67 -0.28
C VAL A 205 -24.10 14.95 -1.00
N LEU A 206 -24.17 13.63 -1.12
CA LEU A 206 -23.09 12.83 -1.74
C LEU A 206 -23.00 13.10 -3.25
N LYS A 207 -24.10 13.43 -3.93
CA LYS A 207 -24.10 13.82 -5.35
C LYS A 207 -23.20 15.01 -5.67
N ASP A 208 -23.02 15.95 -4.74
CA ASP A 208 -22.12 17.10 -4.93
C ASP A 208 -20.64 16.67 -5.02
N TYR A 209 -20.29 15.54 -4.37
CA TYR A 209 -18.95 14.96 -4.40
C TYR A 209 -18.75 14.00 -5.59
N ILE A 210 -19.78 13.24 -5.94
CA ILE A 210 -19.76 12.29 -7.07
C ILE A 210 -19.68 13.03 -8.39
N GLY A 211 -20.35 14.18 -8.52
CA GLY A 211 -20.50 14.93 -9.76
C GLY A 211 -21.46 14.28 -10.74
N GLU A 212 -21.34 14.63 -12.01
CA GLU A 212 -22.17 14.07 -13.07
C GLU A 212 -21.80 12.61 -13.36
N VAL A 213 -22.79 11.74 -13.42
CA VAL A 213 -22.61 10.29 -13.70
C VAL A 213 -23.60 9.82 -14.76
N ASN A 214 -23.22 8.78 -15.49
CA ASN A 214 -24.14 8.08 -16.37
C ASN A 214 -25.22 7.36 -15.51
N PRO A 215 -26.53 7.66 -15.69
CA PRO A 215 -27.61 7.07 -14.90
C PRO A 215 -27.80 5.56 -15.14
N ASP A 216 -27.27 5.02 -16.23
CA ASP A 216 -27.27 3.57 -16.46
C ASP A 216 -26.16 2.88 -15.66
N ARG A 217 -25.06 3.60 -15.36
CA ARG A 217 -23.93 3.10 -14.57
C ARG A 217 -24.13 3.27 -13.08
N VAL A 218 -24.71 4.39 -12.62
CA VAL A 218 -24.88 4.70 -11.20
C VAL A 218 -26.34 4.92 -10.88
N LYS A 219 -26.89 4.09 -10.01
CA LYS A 219 -28.26 4.20 -9.52
C LYS A 219 -28.28 4.48 -8.03
N PHE A 220 -29.34 5.11 -7.57
CA PHE A 220 -29.51 5.54 -6.20
C PHE A 220 -30.79 4.93 -5.62
N LEU A 221 -30.71 4.37 -4.40
CA LEU A 221 -31.86 3.87 -3.66
C LEU A 221 -31.82 4.42 -2.23
N GLN A 222 -32.85 5.16 -1.84
CA GLN A 222 -33.07 5.60 -0.47
C GLN A 222 -34.09 4.69 0.18
N VAL A 223 -33.71 3.90 1.17
CA VAL A 223 -34.56 2.82 1.71
C VAL A 223 -35.76 3.32 2.44
N GLN A 224 -35.74 4.53 3.02
CA GLN A 224 -36.91 5.13 3.70
C GLN A 224 -38.01 5.60 2.74
N ASP A 225 -37.72 5.73 1.44
CA ASP A 225 -38.66 6.22 0.45
C ASP A 225 -39.45 5.11 -0.27
N VAL A 226 -39.15 3.84 0.03
CA VAL A 226 -39.75 2.68 -0.65
C VAL A 226 -40.42 1.74 0.35
N GLU A 227 -41.48 1.04 -0.09
CA GLU A 227 -42.17 0.07 0.76
C GLU A 227 -41.41 -1.22 0.97
N ASN A 228 -40.65 -1.67 -0.06
CA ASN A 228 -39.84 -2.88 -0.04
C ASN A 228 -38.52 -2.60 -0.73
N GLU A 229 -37.52 -2.29 0.07
CA GLU A 229 -36.16 -1.97 -0.40
C GLU A 229 -35.48 -3.14 -1.11
N GLN A 230 -35.83 -4.38 -0.75
CA GLN A 230 -35.22 -5.57 -1.38
C GLN A 230 -35.73 -5.75 -2.82
N GLU A 231 -37.04 -5.59 -3.05
CA GLU A 231 -37.65 -5.69 -4.39
C GLU A 231 -37.15 -4.56 -5.31
N GLU A 232 -37.07 -3.34 -4.77
CA GLU A 232 -36.59 -2.21 -5.58
C GLU A 232 -35.12 -2.34 -5.90
N ALA A 233 -34.31 -2.77 -4.92
CA ALA A 233 -32.89 -3.03 -5.15
C ALA A 233 -32.66 -4.14 -6.19
N GLU A 234 -33.49 -5.21 -6.19
CA GLU A 234 -33.36 -6.29 -7.18
C GLU A 234 -33.56 -5.77 -8.61
N LYS A 235 -34.57 -4.90 -8.84
CA LYS A 235 -34.80 -4.27 -10.15
C LYS A 235 -33.59 -3.44 -10.58
N LEU A 236 -33.12 -2.54 -9.70
CA LEU A 236 -31.95 -1.69 -9.97
C LEU A 236 -30.68 -2.48 -10.21
N MET A 237 -30.43 -3.53 -9.42
CA MET A 237 -29.27 -4.41 -9.59
C MET A 237 -29.31 -5.18 -10.90
N ASN A 238 -30.49 -5.65 -11.35
CA ASN A 238 -30.62 -6.31 -12.66
C ASN A 238 -30.27 -5.35 -13.80
N GLU A 239 -30.72 -4.09 -13.74
CA GLU A 239 -30.35 -3.06 -14.73
C GLU A 239 -28.84 -2.76 -14.71
N LEU A 240 -28.26 -2.57 -13.51
CA LEU A 240 -26.84 -2.31 -13.33
C LEU A 240 -25.95 -3.46 -13.83
N MET A 241 -26.33 -4.70 -13.52
CA MET A 241 -25.64 -5.89 -13.98
C MET A 241 -25.73 -6.06 -15.50
N ALA A 242 -26.91 -5.78 -16.09
CA ALA A 242 -27.10 -5.81 -17.53
C ALA A 242 -26.23 -4.76 -18.23
N TYR A 243 -26.15 -3.53 -17.70
CA TYR A 243 -25.29 -2.48 -18.21
C TYR A 243 -23.80 -2.90 -18.10
N ALA A 244 -23.37 -3.34 -16.91
CA ALA A 244 -21.98 -3.78 -16.70
C ALA A 244 -21.58 -4.92 -17.65
N ALA A 245 -22.47 -5.88 -17.93
CA ALA A 245 -22.22 -7.01 -18.84
C ALA A 245 -21.98 -6.59 -20.29
N THR A 246 -22.30 -5.36 -20.70
CA THR A 246 -22.01 -4.85 -22.05
C THR A 246 -20.52 -4.61 -22.31
N PHE A 247 -19.73 -4.34 -21.26
CA PHE A 247 -18.30 -4.11 -21.39
C PHE A 247 -17.55 -5.42 -21.69
N LYS A 248 -16.55 -5.30 -22.54
CA LYS A 248 -15.64 -6.40 -22.88
C LYS A 248 -14.21 -5.97 -22.65
N ARG A 249 -13.34 -6.94 -22.35
CA ARG A 249 -11.91 -6.68 -22.26
C ARG A 249 -11.35 -6.38 -23.64
N GLU A 250 -10.51 -5.37 -23.71
CA GLU A 250 -9.77 -5.00 -24.91
C GLU A 250 -8.32 -4.68 -24.57
N LYS A 251 -7.45 -4.68 -25.58
CA LYS A 251 -6.02 -4.42 -25.41
C LYS A 251 -5.78 -2.95 -25.03
N VAL A 252 -5.27 -2.73 -23.82
CA VAL A 252 -4.99 -1.41 -23.25
C VAL A 252 -3.50 -1.28 -22.96
N ASN A 253 -2.95 -0.08 -23.16
CA ASN A 253 -1.57 0.23 -22.85
C ASN A 253 -1.39 0.35 -21.31
N ALA A 254 -0.32 -0.25 -20.77
CA ALA A 254 0.01 -0.23 -19.34
C ALA A 254 0.22 1.18 -18.75
N LYS A 255 0.38 2.21 -19.61
CA LYS A 255 0.38 3.62 -19.19
C LYS A 255 -0.92 4.06 -18.49
N GLU A 256 -2.00 3.30 -18.61
CA GLU A 256 -3.28 3.56 -17.95
C GLU A 256 -3.39 2.87 -16.58
N LEU A 257 -2.40 2.06 -16.18
CA LEU A 257 -2.37 1.46 -14.85
C LEU A 257 -1.96 2.48 -13.78
N ILE A 258 -2.70 2.46 -12.69
CA ILE A 258 -2.42 3.14 -11.43
C ILE A 258 -2.32 2.08 -10.36
N ILE A 259 -1.15 1.91 -9.74
CA ILE A 259 -0.86 0.85 -8.78
C ILE A 259 -0.52 1.45 -7.43
N GLY A 260 -1.29 1.10 -6.39
CA GLY A 260 -0.99 1.43 -5.01
C GLY A 260 0.09 0.51 -4.45
N MET A 261 0.99 1.04 -3.62
CA MET A 261 2.08 0.29 -3.00
C MET A 261 2.08 0.51 -1.50
N LYS A 262 1.99 -0.57 -0.75
CA LYS A 262 2.02 -0.55 0.71
C LYS A 262 2.64 -1.80 1.31
N CYS A 263 2.85 -1.81 2.62
CA CYS A 263 3.30 -2.99 3.35
C CYS A 263 2.51 -3.19 4.65
N GLY A 264 2.55 -4.40 5.19
CA GLY A 264 1.98 -4.74 6.49
C GLY A 264 2.62 -6.00 7.07
N GLY A 265 2.89 -6.01 8.38
CA GLY A 265 3.60 -7.12 9.01
C GLY A 265 5.03 -7.29 8.48
N SER A 266 5.76 -6.19 8.26
CA SER A 266 7.13 -6.18 7.74
C SER A 266 8.12 -6.90 8.67
N ASP A 267 9.17 -7.49 8.08
CA ASP A 267 10.30 -8.14 8.75
C ASP A 267 11.64 -7.58 8.25
N GLY A 268 12.76 -8.08 8.77
CA GLY A 268 14.11 -7.64 8.39
C GLY A 268 14.49 -7.94 6.93
N LEU A 269 13.76 -8.82 6.25
CA LEU A 269 13.95 -9.11 4.83
C LEU A 269 13.11 -8.20 3.91
N SER A 270 12.15 -7.45 4.44
CA SER A 270 11.26 -6.60 3.66
C SER A 270 12.00 -5.61 2.76
N GLY A 271 13.00 -4.91 3.30
CA GLY A 271 13.83 -3.94 2.55
C GLY A 271 14.95 -4.57 1.72
N ILE A 272 15.04 -5.91 1.69
CA ILE A 272 16.06 -6.66 0.94
C ILE A 272 15.43 -7.43 -0.23
N THR A 273 14.19 -7.89 -0.06
CA THR A 273 13.51 -8.74 -1.02
C THR A 273 12.28 -8.06 -1.63
N ALA A 274 11.13 -8.10 -0.96
CA ALA A 274 9.85 -7.68 -1.52
C ALA A 274 9.79 -6.17 -1.84
N ASN A 275 10.24 -5.29 -0.94
CA ASN A 275 10.16 -3.85 -1.17
C ASN A 275 11.03 -3.36 -2.33
N PRO A 276 12.31 -3.75 -2.47
CA PRO A 276 13.07 -3.39 -3.65
C PRO A 276 12.54 -4.05 -4.93
N THR A 277 11.95 -5.26 -4.88
CA THR A 277 11.25 -5.86 -6.03
C THR A 277 10.09 -4.97 -6.50
N VAL A 278 9.27 -4.47 -5.56
CA VAL A 278 8.19 -3.52 -5.86
C VAL A 278 8.76 -2.19 -6.36
N GLY A 279 9.91 -1.74 -5.85
CA GLY A 279 10.58 -0.54 -6.32
C GLY A 279 11.02 -0.62 -7.78
N LEU A 280 11.67 -1.71 -8.18
CA LEU A 280 12.01 -1.95 -9.59
C LEU A 280 10.76 -2.12 -10.46
N PHE A 281 9.72 -2.79 -9.96
CA PHE A 281 8.42 -2.81 -10.61
C PHE A 281 7.85 -1.40 -10.84
N SER A 282 7.92 -0.53 -9.81
CA SER A 282 7.48 0.87 -9.91
C SER A 282 8.22 1.60 -11.02
N ASP A 283 9.54 1.50 -11.06
CA ASP A 283 10.36 2.11 -12.12
C ASP A 283 10.01 1.55 -13.52
N MET A 284 9.77 0.23 -13.64
CA MET A 284 9.34 -0.38 -14.89
C MET A 284 7.98 0.15 -15.34
N LEU A 285 7.01 0.31 -14.45
CA LEU A 285 5.69 0.83 -14.81
C LEU A 285 5.76 2.32 -15.17
N VAL A 286 6.48 3.12 -14.39
CA VAL A 286 6.68 4.56 -14.67
C VAL A 286 7.41 4.76 -15.99
N SER A 287 8.43 3.95 -16.32
CA SER A 287 9.12 4.01 -17.60
C SER A 287 8.21 3.75 -18.81
N LYS A 288 7.08 3.07 -18.60
CA LYS A 288 6.02 2.83 -19.61
C LYS A 288 4.90 3.86 -19.58
N GLY A 289 5.06 4.93 -18.78
CA GLY A 289 4.10 6.02 -18.63
C GLY A 289 2.95 5.73 -17.66
N GLY A 290 3.01 4.63 -16.90
CA GLY A 290 2.04 4.33 -15.85
C GLY A 290 2.25 5.12 -14.56
N THR A 291 1.44 4.83 -13.56
CA THR A 291 1.42 5.58 -12.28
C THR A 291 1.55 4.63 -11.09
N THR A 292 2.35 5.02 -10.11
CA THR A 292 2.46 4.34 -8.83
C THR A 292 2.18 5.31 -7.68
N ILE A 293 1.59 4.79 -6.60
CA ILE A 293 1.24 5.56 -5.40
C ILE A 293 1.96 4.93 -4.23
N LEU A 294 2.87 5.65 -3.59
CA LEU A 294 3.43 5.29 -2.29
C LEU A 294 2.63 5.99 -1.20
N THR A 295 2.19 5.23 -0.20
CA THR A 295 1.43 5.74 0.94
C THR A 295 2.06 5.32 2.28
N GLU A 296 1.32 5.41 3.39
CA GLU A 296 1.79 5.10 4.74
C GLU A 296 2.83 6.14 5.23
N VAL A 297 2.41 7.40 5.32
CA VAL A 297 3.30 8.53 5.67
C VAL A 297 4.12 8.28 6.94
N PRO A 298 3.57 7.68 8.05
CA PRO A 298 4.37 7.35 9.22
C PRO A 298 5.54 6.39 8.97
N GLU A 299 5.49 5.61 7.88
CA GLU A 299 6.57 4.71 7.47
C GLU A 299 7.59 5.38 6.52
N MET A 300 7.50 6.69 6.36
CA MET A 300 8.50 7.52 5.66
C MET A 300 9.40 8.27 6.67
N PHE A 301 9.01 8.38 7.95
CA PHE A 301 9.75 9.12 8.97
C PHE A 301 11.15 8.53 9.19
N GLY A 302 12.18 9.37 9.07
CA GLY A 302 13.58 8.97 9.13
C GLY A 302 14.19 8.53 7.79
N ALA A 303 13.36 8.44 6.72
CA ALA A 303 13.79 8.21 5.35
C ALA A 303 13.21 9.25 4.38
N GLU A 304 12.52 10.27 4.90
CA GLU A 304 11.79 11.27 4.14
C GLU A 304 12.67 12.07 3.18
N THR A 305 13.92 12.32 3.52
CA THR A 305 14.87 13.08 2.68
C THR A 305 15.15 12.39 1.35
N ILE A 306 15.08 11.05 1.32
CA ILE A 306 15.24 10.27 0.09
C ILE A 306 14.11 10.60 -0.92
N LEU A 307 12.88 10.76 -0.44
CA LEU A 307 11.73 11.12 -1.26
C LEU A 307 11.73 12.62 -1.59
N MET A 308 12.04 13.47 -0.61
CA MET A 308 12.09 14.92 -0.75
C MET A 308 13.09 15.35 -1.82
N ASN A 309 14.29 14.78 -1.83
CA ASN A 309 15.33 15.12 -2.81
C ASN A 309 15.03 14.56 -4.21
N ARG A 310 14.11 13.60 -4.33
CA ARG A 310 13.60 13.07 -5.60
C ARG A 310 12.36 13.80 -6.12
N CYS A 311 11.89 14.85 -5.46
CA CYS A 311 10.79 15.68 -5.99
C CYS A 311 11.22 16.34 -7.28
N ALA A 312 10.37 16.30 -8.31
CA ALA A 312 10.67 16.82 -9.63
C ALA A 312 10.89 18.35 -9.64
N ASN A 313 10.42 19.06 -8.60
CA ASN A 313 10.61 20.49 -8.43
C ASN A 313 10.44 20.91 -6.97
N LYS A 314 10.75 22.18 -6.68
CA LYS A 314 10.70 22.73 -5.32
C LYS A 314 9.27 22.77 -4.73
N GLU A 315 8.26 22.99 -5.55
CA GLU A 315 6.86 22.98 -5.08
C GLU A 315 6.47 21.61 -4.54
N LEU A 316 6.82 20.53 -5.23
CA LEU A 316 6.58 19.16 -4.76
C LEU A 316 7.41 18.83 -3.52
N PHE A 317 8.64 19.33 -3.44
CA PHE A 317 9.43 19.22 -2.23
C PHE A 317 8.71 19.87 -1.04
N GLU A 318 8.23 21.10 -1.17
CA GLU A 318 7.49 21.80 -0.11
C GLU A 318 6.21 21.05 0.28
N LYS A 319 5.44 20.52 -0.69
CA LYS A 319 4.29 19.66 -0.43
C LYS A 319 4.68 18.37 0.31
N THR A 320 5.83 17.78 0.00
CA THR A 320 6.32 16.57 0.69
C THR A 320 6.74 16.90 2.12
N VAL A 321 7.35 18.06 2.36
CA VAL A 321 7.67 18.55 3.72
C VAL A 321 6.38 18.67 4.55
N HIS A 322 5.33 19.28 3.99
CA HIS A 322 4.02 19.35 4.64
C HIS A 322 3.43 17.96 4.89
N LEU A 323 3.42 17.08 3.88
CA LEU A 323 2.93 15.71 4.02
C LEU A 323 3.54 15.00 5.24
N ILE A 324 4.84 15.15 5.45
CA ILE A 324 5.57 14.53 6.56
C ILE A 324 5.29 15.25 7.88
N ASN A 325 5.45 16.57 7.93
CA ASN A 325 5.36 17.33 9.17
C ASN A 325 3.93 17.39 9.71
N ASP A 326 2.91 17.55 8.86
CA ASP A 326 1.50 17.56 9.27
C ASP A 326 1.12 16.22 9.91
N PHE A 327 1.68 15.09 9.41
CA PHE A 327 1.44 13.79 10.00
C PHE A 327 2.20 13.61 11.33
N LYS A 328 3.41 14.15 11.48
CA LYS A 328 4.11 14.20 12.77
C LYS A 328 3.32 15.05 13.80
N GLU A 329 2.80 16.21 13.37
CA GLU A 329 1.93 17.06 14.20
C GLU A 329 0.65 16.32 14.62
N TYR A 330 0.06 15.53 13.74
CA TYR A 330 -1.08 14.67 14.05
C TYR A 330 -0.76 13.70 15.20
N PHE A 331 0.42 13.05 15.19
CA PHE A 331 0.86 12.19 16.31
C PHE A 331 1.01 12.98 17.60
N ILE A 332 1.71 14.11 17.55
CA ILE A 332 1.95 14.97 18.72
C ILE A 332 0.63 15.47 19.33
N LYS A 333 -0.30 15.95 18.48
CA LYS A 333 -1.63 16.41 18.89
C LYS A 333 -2.44 15.34 19.60
N ASN A 334 -2.25 14.08 19.22
CA ASN A 334 -2.93 12.94 19.84
C ASN A 334 -2.12 12.30 20.99
N GLY A 335 -1.04 12.93 21.47
CA GLY A 335 -0.22 12.44 22.56
C GLY A 335 0.54 11.16 22.24
N GLN A 336 0.82 10.92 20.95
CA GLN A 336 1.58 9.76 20.49
C GLN A 336 3.00 10.16 20.11
N GLU A 337 3.94 9.25 20.36
CA GLU A 337 5.31 9.41 19.89
C GLU A 337 5.38 9.13 18.37
N ILE A 338 6.12 9.96 17.62
CA ILE A 338 6.25 9.80 16.16
C ILE A 338 6.94 8.49 15.77
N TYR A 339 7.65 7.83 16.70
CA TYR A 339 8.33 6.55 16.56
C TYR A 339 7.63 5.39 17.28
N GLU A 340 6.31 5.46 17.46
CA GLU A 340 5.49 4.35 17.99
C GLU A 340 5.73 3.05 17.20
N ASN A 341 5.77 3.15 15.89
CA ASN A 341 6.21 2.06 15.01
C ASN A 341 7.76 1.87 15.12
N PRO A 342 8.33 0.65 15.03
CA PRO A 342 7.79 -0.65 14.60
C PRO A 342 6.95 -1.36 15.66
N SER A 343 5.94 -2.10 15.20
CA SER A 343 5.11 -2.95 16.05
C SER A 343 5.93 -4.10 16.69
N PRO A 344 5.41 -4.76 17.75
CA PRO A 344 6.08 -5.94 18.33
C PRO A 344 6.42 -7.01 17.28
N GLY A 345 5.49 -7.31 16.37
CA GLY A 345 5.72 -8.30 15.31
C GLY A 345 6.82 -7.89 14.31
N ASN A 346 6.99 -6.60 14.03
CA ASN A 346 8.10 -6.11 13.21
C ASN A 346 9.45 -6.29 13.94
N LYS A 347 9.48 -6.03 15.26
CA LYS A 347 10.68 -6.21 16.09
C LYS A 347 11.07 -7.69 16.15
N ASP A 348 10.13 -8.60 16.39
CA ASP A 348 10.35 -10.04 16.33
C ASP A 348 10.91 -10.48 14.96
N GLY A 349 10.58 -9.78 13.89
CA GLY A 349 11.05 -10.00 12.54
C GLY A 349 12.41 -9.38 12.22
N GLY A 350 13.08 -8.68 13.15
CA GLY A 350 14.43 -8.11 12.97
C GLY A 350 14.49 -6.61 12.71
N ILE A 351 13.35 -5.93 12.59
CA ILE A 351 13.30 -4.45 12.49
C ILE A 351 13.41 -3.88 13.90
N THR A 352 14.24 -2.84 14.08
CA THR A 352 14.53 -2.33 15.43
C THR A 352 13.95 -0.95 15.69
N THR A 353 14.16 -0.01 14.79
CA THR A 353 13.75 1.40 14.91
C THR A 353 12.85 1.80 13.76
N LEU A 354 12.20 2.95 13.86
CA LEU A 354 11.36 3.46 12.77
C LEU A 354 12.21 3.83 11.55
N GLU A 355 13.42 4.38 11.75
CA GLU A 355 14.36 4.66 10.65
C GLU A 355 14.72 3.37 9.89
N ASP A 356 15.01 2.27 10.60
CA ASP A 356 15.28 0.95 9.99
C ASP A 356 14.08 0.47 9.16
N LYS A 357 12.86 0.63 9.68
CA LYS A 357 11.63 0.29 8.96
C LYS A 357 11.42 1.18 7.74
N SER A 358 11.50 2.49 7.90
CA SER A 358 11.20 3.47 6.86
C SER A 358 12.19 3.40 5.69
N LEU A 359 13.47 3.20 5.96
CA LEU A 359 14.49 2.96 4.91
C LEU A 359 14.19 1.70 4.08
N GLY A 360 13.64 0.66 4.72
CA GLY A 360 13.15 -0.52 4.02
C GLY A 360 11.85 -0.27 3.26
N CYS A 361 10.90 0.47 3.84
CA CYS A 361 9.59 0.74 3.24
C CYS A 361 9.66 1.66 2.03
N THR A 362 10.50 2.70 2.07
CA THR A 362 10.69 3.64 0.95
C THR A 362 11.29 3.01 -0.29
N GLN A 363 11.95 1.84 -0.18
CA GLN A 363 12.44 1.07 -1.33
C GLN A 363 11.33 0.78 -2.36
N LYS A 364 10.06 0.65 -1.91
CA LYS A 364 8.91 0.44 -2.81
C LYS A 364 8.74 1.53 -3.86
N SER A 365 9.24 2.74 -3.60
CA SER A 365 9.17 3.86 -4.55
C SER A 365 10.14 3.79 -5.73
N GLY A 366 11.05 2.81 -5.75
CA GLY A 366 12.10 2.70 -6.78
C GLY A 366 13.02 3.91 -6.82
N SER A 367 13.41 4.31 -8.02
CA SER A 367 14.32 5.44 -8.28
C SER A 367 13.65 6.62 -9.00
N SER A 368 12.40 6.48 -9.46
CA SER A 368 11.65 7.50 -10.22
C SER A 368 11.52 8.80 -9.45
N LEU A 369 11.43 9.92 -10.16
CA LEU A 369 11.11 11.21 -9.54
C LEU A 369 9.68 11.23 -8.98
N VAL A 370 9.51 11.88 -7.83
CA VAL A 370 8.18 12.17 -7.26
C VAL A 370 7.54 13.27 -8.11
N LYS A 371 6.42 12.96 -8.77
CA LYS A 371 5.69 13.85 -9.67
C LYS A 371 4.37 14.37 -9.13
N GLY A 372 3.88 13.77 -8.05
CA GLY A 372 2.67 14.21 -7.37
C GLY A 372 2.75 13.98 -5.86
N VAL A 373 2.04 14.81 -5.11
CA VAL A 373 1.83 14.69 -3.68
C VAL A 373 0.35 14.94 -3.44
N LEU A 374 -0.35 13.92 -2.96
CA LEU A 374 -1.80 13.86 -2.84
C LEU A 374 -2.23 13.98 -1.38
N ALA A 375 -3.24 14.79 -1.12
CA ALA A 375 -3.95 14.77 0.16
C ALA A 375 -4.73 13.45 0.34
N TYR A 376 -5.21 13.18 1.57
CA TYR A 376 -6.08 12.03 1.82
C TYR A 376 -7.36 12.15 0.97
N ALA A 377 -7.72 11.06 0.29
CA ALA A 377 -8.86 11.00 -0.63
C ALA A 377 -8.76 12.01 -1.81
N GLU A 378 -7.56 12.29 -2.29
CA GLU A 378 -7.34 13.06 -3.51
C GLU A 378 -7.06 12.10 -4.68
N PRO A 379 -7.86 12.15 -5.77
CA PRO A 379 -7.61 11.35 -6.96
C PRO A 379 -6.29 11.72 -7.65
N VAL A 380 -5.60 10.71 -8.18
CA VAL A 380 -4.40 10.92 -9.01
C VAL A 380 -4.73 11.76 -10.24
N ASN A 381 -3.95 12.79 -10.44
CA ASN A 381 -4.03 13.69 -11.61
C ASN A 381 -2.72 13.78 -12.41
N THR A 382 -1.64 13.17 -11.93
CA THR A 382 -0.32 13.23 -12.54
C THR A 382 0.27 11.83 -12.70
N LYS A 383 0.75 11.49 -13.91
CA LYS A 383 1.42 10.21 -14.19
C LYS A 383 2.80 10.15 -13.55
N GLY A 384 3.24 8.96 -13.20
CA GLY A 384 4.52 8.68 -12.53
C GLY A 384 4.35 8.36 -11.05
N LEU A 385 5.41 8.51 -10.27
CA LEU A 385 5.38 8.26 -8.82
C LEU A 385 4.66 9.39 -8.08
N ASN A 386 3.64 9.04 -7.31
CA ASN A 386 2.90 9.95 -6.43
C ASN A 386 3.05 9.51 -4.98
N LEU A 387 3.11 10.47 -4.06
CA LEU A 387 3.01 10.24 -2.61
C LEU A 387 1.58 10.54 -2.17
N LEU A 388 1.00 9.71 -1.30
CA LEU A 388 -0.37 9.87 -0.83
C LEU A 388 -0.42 9.96 0.69
N SER A 389 -1.10 10.98 1.21
CA SER A 389 -1.37 11.11 2.63
C SER A 389 -2.33 10.02 3.10
N ALA A 390 -1.82 9.08 3.90
CA ALA A 390 -2.62 8.11 4.65
C ALA A 390 -1.81 7.55 5.83
N PRO A 391 -2.48 7.05 6.89
CA PRO A 391 -1.82 6.44 8.04
C PRO A 391 -1.18 5.09 7.69
N GLY A 392 -0.42 4.51 8.64
CA GLY A 392 0.16 3.17 8.50
C GLY A 392 -0.83 2.01 8.68
N ASN A 393 -2.09 2.28 9.03
CA ASN A 393 -3.12 1.23 9.15
C ASN A 393 -3.40 0.58 7.81
N ASP A 394 -3.30 -0.76 7.74
CA ASP A 394 -3.38 -1.53 6.50
C ASP A 394 -4.66 -1.26 5.69
N LEU A 395 -5.82 -1.30 6.36
CA LEU A 395 -7.12 -1.14 5.71
C LEU A 395 -7.32 0.28 5.21
N VAL A 396 -7.00 1.27 6.04
CA VAL A 396 -7.16 2.69 5.73
C VAL A 396 -6.24 3.10 4.58
N ALA A 397 -4.97 2.71 4.63
CA ALA A 397 -3.99 3.06 3.60
C ALA A 397 -4.33 2.43 2.24
N ALA A 398 -4.73 1.16 2.22
CA ALA A 398 -5.11 0.48 0.98
C ALA A 398 -6.43 1.02 0.39
N THR A 399 -7.40 1.38 1.24
CA THR A 399 -8.62 2.07 0.82
C THR A 399 -8.30 3.44 0.22
N ALA A 400 -7.38 4.21 0.84
CA ALA A 400 -6.95 5.50 0.30
C ALA A 400 -6.31 5.36 -1.09
N CYS A 401 -5.47 4.34 -1.31
CA CYS A 401 -4.93 4.05 -2.64
C CYS A 401 -6.04 3.78 -3.67
N ALA A 402 -7.03 2.95 -3.32
CA ALA A 402 -8.16 2.64 -4.20
C ALA A 402 -8.96 3.92 -4.51
N ALA A 403 -9.32 4.71 -3.50
CA ALA A 403 -10.04 5.97 -3.67
C ALA A 403 -9.26 6.97 -4.54
N SER A 404 -7.92 7.03 -4.40
CA SER A 404 -7.08 7.85 -5.29
C SER A 404 -7.00 7.34 -6.73
N GLY A 405 -7.66 6.22 -7.07
CA GLY A 405 -7.79 5.66 -8.42
C GLY A 405 -6.90 4.45 -8.71
N ALA A 406 -6.18 3.92 -7.73
CA ALA A 406 -5.41 2.69 -7.93
C ALA A 406 -6.34 1.52 -8.29
N GLN A 407 -6.13 0.92 -9.46
CA GLN A 407 -6.91 -0.24 -9.90
C GLN A 407 -6.47 -1.53 -9.20
N MET A 408 -5.29 -1.53 -8.57
CA MET A 408 -4.69 -2.66 -7.86
C MET A 408 -3.75 -2.14 -6.77
N VAL A 409 -3.60 -2.90 -5.68
CA VAL A 409 -2.63 -2.63 -4.61
C VAL A 409 -1.61 -3.77 -4.53
N LEU A 410 -0.33 -3.43 -4.54
CA LEU A 410 0.77 -4.33 -4.18
C LEU A 410 1.03 -4.23 -2.68
N PHE A 411 0.93 -5.35 -2.00
CA PHE A 411 1.01 -5.44 -0.55
C PHE A 411 2.15 -6.37 -0.13
N THR A 412 3.27 -5.79 0.31
CA THR A 412 4.41 -6.59 0.80
C THR A 412 4.22 -6.98 2.26
N THR A 413 4.59 -8.21 2.62
CA THR A 413 4.43 -8.73 3.99
C THR A 413 5.45 -9.79 4.36
N GLY A 414 5.99 -9.72 5.57
CA GLY A 414 6.88 -10.72 6.14
C GLY A 414 6.18 -11.71 7.07
N ARG A 415 5.04 -11.31 7.66
CA ARG A 415 4.25 -12.10 8.61
C ARG A 415 2.96 -12.65 8.02
N GLY A 416 2.43 -12.02 6.97
CA GLY A 416 1.19 -12.37 6.29
C GLY A 416 -0.06 -11.78 6.93
N THR A 417 -1.05 -11.49 6.08
CA THR A 417 -2.40 -11.08 6.48
C THR A 417 -3.40 -11.54 5.43
N PRO A 418 -4.61 -11.98 5.82
CA PRO A 418 -5.68 -12.32 4.87
C PRO A 418 -6.36 -11.10 4.27
N PHE A 419 -6.19 -9.91 4.86
CA PHE A 419 -6.82 -8.65 4.44
C PHE A 419 -6.74 -8.42 2.93
N ALA A 420 -7.80 -7.84 2.36
CA ALA A 420 -7.84 -7.31 0.99
C ALA A 420 -8.51 -5.93 0.96
N SER A 421 -8.06 -5.05 0.08
CA SER A 421 -8.63 -3.73 -0.18
C SER A 421 -9.86 -3.81 -1.11
N PRO A 422 -10.55 -2.68 -1.39
CA PRO A 422 -11.64 -2.65 -2.37
C PRO A 422 -11.24 -3.06 -3.80
N VAL A 423 -9.95 -3.09 -4.11
CA VAL A 423 -9.43 -3.48 -5.42
C VAL A 423 -8.52 -4.71 -5.29
N PRO A 424 -8.20 -5.43 -6.39
CA PRO A 424 -7.27 -6.56 -6.36
C PRO A 424 -6.02 -6.24 -5.56
N THR A 425 -5.74 -7.04 -4.52
CA THR A 425 -4.63 -6.83 -3.58
C THR A 425 -3.63 -7.97 -3.72
N VAL A 426 -2.55 -7.74 -4.47
CA VAL A 426 -1.48 -8.71 -4.70
C VAL A 426 -0.59 -8.81 -3.48
N LYS A 427 -0.59 -9.96 -2.80
CA LYS A 427 0.23 -10.20 -1.60
C LYS A 427 1.60 -10.74 -1.98
N ILE A 428 2.65 -10.03 -1.56
CA ILE A 428 4.05 -10.30 -1.87
C ILE A 428 4.78 -10.69 -0.60
N ALA A 429 5.18 -11.95 -0.47
CA ALA A 429 5.93 -12.41 0.69
C ALA A 429 7.40 -11.97 0.60
N THR A 430 7.96 -11.51 1.72
CA THR A 430 9.38 -11.17 1.87
C THR A 430 10.26 -12.39 2.03
N ASN A 431 9.69 -13.54 2.42
CA ASN A 431 10.40 -14.77 2.70
C ASN A 431 9.62 -15.99 2.22
N SER A 432 10.36 -17.03 1.78
CA SER A 432 9.79 -18.26 1.22
C SER A 432 9.06 -19.11 2.24
N ARG A 433 9.38 -18.97 3.54
CA ARG A 433 8.67 -19.68 4.62
C ARG A 433 7.20 -19.22 4.69
N LEU A 434 6.97 -17.91 4.65
CA LEU A 434 5.61 -17.35 4.63
C LEU A 434 4.86 -17.81 3.39
N ALA A 435 5.49 -17.70 2.20
CA ALA A 435 4.88 -18.12 0.94
C ALA A 435 4.48 -19.61 0.95
N GLY A 436 5.31 -20.47 1.51
CA GLY A 436 5.01 -21.90 1.66
C GLY A 436 3.91 -22.19 2.67
N ASN A 437 3.93 -21.53 3.83
CA ASN A 437 2.97 -21.77 4.91
C ASN A 437 1.59 -21.14 4.64
N LYS A 438 1.52 -20.08 3.84
CA LYS A 438 0.30 -19.31 3.55
C LYS A 438 0.08 -19.15 2.04
N GLY A 439 0.25 -20.25 1.30
CA GLY A 439 0.04 -20.28 -0.14
C GLY A 439 -1.37 -19.88 -0.59
N ASN A 440 -2.36 -19.94 0.32
CA ASN A 440 -3.71 -19.42 0.09
C ASN A 440 -3.87 -17.90 0.30
N TRP A 441 -2.84 -17.19 0.81
CA TRP A 441 -2.84 -15.74 0.97
C TRP A 441 -1.87 -15.05 0.03
N ILE A 442 -0.75 -15.71 -0.31
CA ILE A 442 0.39 -15.11 -0.99
C ILE A 442 0.30 -15.37 -2.50
N ASP A 443 0.41 -14.30 -3.28
CA ASP A 443 0.38 -14.34 -4.75
C ASP A 443 1.78 -14.38 -5.36
N PHE A 444 2.78 -13.77 -4.68
CA PHE A 444 4.16 -13.68 -5.15
C PHE A 444 5.16 -13.93 -4.02
N ASN A 445 6.18 -14.76 -4.29
CA ASN A 445 7.25 -15.08 -3.34
C ASN A 445 8.55 -14.35 -3.72
N ALA A 446 8.79 -13.17 -3.14
CA ALA A 446 10.06 -12.46 -3.29
C ALA A 446 11.19 -13.06 -2.42
N GLY A 447 10.86 -13.94 -1.45
CA GLY A 447 11.85 -14.68 -0.65
C GLY A 447 12.79 -15.55 -1.48
N ARG A 448 12.45 -15.88 -2.73
CA ARG A 448 13.29 -16.60 -3.69
C ARG A 448 14.60 -15.87 -4.01
N ILE A 449 14.64 -14.56 -3.81
CA ILE A 449 15.88 -13.77 -3.91
C ILE A 449 16.92 -14.31 -2.93
N VAL A 450 16.49 -14.76 -1.75
CA VAL A 450 17.37 -15.33 -0.72
C VAL A 450 17.49 -16.85 -0.84
N THR A 451 16.37 -17.57 -1.09
CA THR A 451 16.38 -19.04 -1.07
C THR A 451 16.89 -19.66 -2.37
N ASP A 452 16.68 -19.01 -3.50
CA ASP A 452 16.97 -19.55 -4.83
C ASP A 452 18.02 -18.72 -5.58
N ASP A 453 18.64 -17.75 -4.90
CA ASP A 453 19.56 -16.76 -5.49
C ASP A 453 18.97 -16.05 -6.74
N LEU A 454 17.62 -15.84 -6.75
CA LEU A 454 16.94 -15.16 -7.84
C LEU A 454 17.41 -13.70 -7.94
N PRO A 455 17.91 -13.24 -9.10
CA PRO A 455 18.27 -11.84 -9.27
C PRO A 455 17.08 -10.91 -9.03
N LEU A 456 17.31 -9.78 -8.37
CA LEU A 456 16.26 -8.82 -8.01
C LEU A 456 15.53 -8.29 -9.25
N GLU A 457 16.25 -8.02 -10.34
CA GLU A 457 15.72 -7.57 -11.62
C GLU A 457 14.80 -8.62 -12.26
N ASP A 458 15.12 -9.90 -12.11
CA ASP A 458 14.27 -10.97 -12.65
C ASP A 458 13.02 -11.17 -11.79
N ALA A 459 13.15 -11.06 -10.45
CA ALA A 459 11.99 -11.03 -9.56
C ALA A 459 11.04 -9.86 -9.91
N ALA A 460 11.58 -8.69 -10.23
CA ALA A 460 10.78 -7.52 -10.64
C ALA A 460 10.07 -7.75 -11.99
N LYS A 461 10.72 -8.38 -12.96
CA LYS A 461 10.09 -8.76 -14.25
C LYS A 461 8.97 -9.78 -14.06
N GLU A 462 9.19 -10.80 -13.22
CA GLU A 462 8.14 -11.77 -12.86
C GLU A 462 6.95 -11.08 -12.18
N LEU A 463 7.20 -10.15 -11.26
CA LEU A 463 6.15 -9.36 -10.61
C LEU A 463 5.41 -8.48 -11.62
N PHE A 464 6.12 -7.83 -12.54
CA PHE A 464 5.53 -7.01 -13.58
C PHE A 464 4.60 -7.84 -14.47
N GLN A 465 5.02 -9.04 -14.89
CA GLN A 465 4.18 -9.96 -15.65
C GLN A 465 2.95 -10.39 -14.84
N LEU A 466 3.11 -10.72 -13.57
CA LEU A 466 1.99 -11.05 -12.68
C LEU A 466 0.97 -9.91 -12.61
N VAL A 467 1.43 -8.66 -12.50
CA VAL A 467 0.54 -7.49 -12.47
C VAL A 467 -0.24 -7.35 -13.80
N LEU A 468 0.41 -7.56 -14.94
CA LEU A 468 -0.28 -7.56 -16.25
C LEU A 468 -1.30 -8.70 -16.35
N ASP A 469 -0.98 -9.89 -15.84
CA ASP A 469 -1.90 -11.03 -15.81
C ASP A 469 -3.13 -10.73 -14.92
N VAL A 470 -2.90 -10.14 -13.74
CA VAL A 470 -3.99 -9.73 -12.82
C VAL A 470 -4.83 -8.62 -13.46
N ALA A 471 -4.20 -7.64 -14.09
CA ALA A 471 -4.90 -6.59 -14.83
C ALA A 471 -5.73 -7.15 -15.97
N SER A 472 -5.29 -8.26 -16.59
CA SER A 472 -5.99 -8.98 -17.66
C SER A 472 -7.05 -9.98 -17.16
N GLY A 473 -7.30 -10.06 -15.84
CA GLY A 473 -8.41 -10.86 -15.29
C GLY A 473 -8.00 -12.05 -14.41
N LYS A 474 -6.71 -12.34 -14.24
CA LYS A 474 -6.26 -13.34 -13.29
C LYS A 474 -6.65 -12.91 -11.87
N LYS A 475 -7.39 -13.74 -11.15
CA LYS A 475 -7.79 -13.46 -9.76
C LYS A 475 -6.63 -13.68 -8.81
N VAL A 476 -6.45 -12.76 -7.85
CA VAL A 476 -5.56 -12.93 -6.71
C VAL A 476 -6.20 -13.79 -5.62
N LYS A 477 -5.39 -14.30 -4.68
CA LYS A 477 -5.83 -15.22 -3.63
C LYS A 477 -6.95 -14.64 -2.77
N ALA A 478 -6.89 -13.36 -2.46
CA ALA A 478 -7.91 -12.68 -1.67
C ALA A 478 -9.26 -12.61 -2.41
N GLU A 479 -9.26 -12.34 -3.71
CA GLU A 479 -10.48 -12.36 -4.53
C GLU A 479 -11.10 -13.76 -4.61
N ILE A 480 -10.26 -14.81 -4.73
CA ILE A 480 -10.71 -16.21 -4.72
C ILE A 480 -11.38 -16.55 -3.38
N ALA A 481 -10.88 -15.98 -2.28
CA ALA A 481 -11.45 -16.15 -0.94
C ALA A 481 -12.68 -15.25 -0.69
N GLY A 482 -13.02 -14.33 -1.60
CA GLY A 482 -14.13 -13.39 -1.45
C GLY A 482 -13.86 -12.27 -0.43
N PHE A 483 -12.60 -11.88 -0.22
CA PHE A 483 -12.23 -10.85 0.75
C PHE A 483 -12.22 -9.48 0.08
N HIS A 484 -12.95 -8.54 0.69
CA HIS A 484 -13.05 -7.13 0.30
C HIS A 484 -13.31 -6.31 1.57
N ASP A 485 -12.36 -5.49 1.98
CA ASP A 485 -12.45 -4.69 3.18
C ASP A 485 -12.41 -3.20 2.83
N LEU A 486 -13.17 -2.39 3.57
CA LEU A 486 -13.18 -0.94 3.49
C LEU A 486 -12.96 -0.34 4.87
N ALA A 487 -12.01 0.58 4.98
CA ALA A 487 -11.86 1.41 6.17
C ALA A 487 -11.49 2.85 5.78
N ILE A 488 -12.10 3.81 6.46
CA ILE A 488 -11.92 5.24 6.23
C ILE A 488 -11.17 5.84 7.41
N PHE A 489 -10.23 6.75 7.15
CA PHE A 489 -9.47 7.41 8.19
C PHE A 489 -10.39 8.23 9.09
N LYS A 490 -10.33 7.95 10.38
CA LYS A 490 -11.08 8.62 11.42
C LYS A 490 -10.12 9.26 12.42
N GLN A 491 -10.23 10.56 12.61
CA GLN A 491 -9.40 11.34 13.54
C GLN A 491 -10.17 11.80 14.78
N GLY A 492 -11.45 12.09 14.62
CA GLY A 492 -12.31 12.61 15.67
C GLY A 492 -13.07 11.56 16.45
N VAL A 493 -13.87 12.02 17.40
CA VAL A 493 -14.82 11.20 18.17
C VAL A 493 -16.11 10.95 17.36
N THR A 494 -16.91 10.00 17.82
CA THR A 494 -18.29 9.83 17.32
C THR A 494 -19.20 10.79 18.09
N LEU A 495 -20.05 11.54 17.39
CA LEU A 495 -21.01 12.52 17.95
C LEU A 495 -22.32 11.88 18.38
#